data_bdaec2e6b92279ca7b41f2c9b09896af
#
_entry.id   bdaec2e6b92279ca7b41f2c9b09896af
#
_cell.length_a   1.000
_cell.length_b   1.000
_cell.length_c   1.000
_cell.angle_alpha   90.00
_cell.angle_beta   90.00
_cell.angle_gamma   90.00
#
_symmetry.space_group_name_H-M   'P 1'
#
loop_
_entity.id
_entity.type
_entity.pdbx_description
1 polymer ?
#
loop_
_entity_poly.entity_id
_entity_poly.type
_entity_poly.pdbx_seq_one_letter_code
_entity_poly.pdbx_strand_id
1 'polypeptide(L)'
;MTHPRPVLPSAVLPPEDLVVGPDPLVAESVTRYFDGTAVLDAVSLTVAPGHRVGVVGENGAGKSTLLRLLAGIDEPDAGTVLRPDDLGFLHQETPYGPTATVEQVIADALAEVRDLEAQVLAAGEVLEALSTVAPDDEARTTADAAYGRALARAEAAQVWDADRRAAVTLAGLGVEHVRGRTVGQMSGGERTRLGLAALLVRQPAALLLDEPTNHLDDEAAQFLAAAVQAMPGVVVLASHDRDFLDDVCTEILDLDPSPTGESGTLYHGAYRDYRTAKKKERAEWQRRYDEEQAELKDLRRSAATTARAVGHDRLMRDRNKMSFDAHGARVESSVSRRVRNAQQRYEVLERSQVRRPPLPLTFAPSPQGLAVAAAKGTVLAVRDITVPGRLSLRRLDVAAGAKLLVTGANGSGKSTLLAVLAGDITPARGTVRTAPGVRVALLEQDVYLQDDVRSPRQLFDLLGAAKELEGFGLVERKDMDRPLRELSTGQRRRVVLGMLVAQAPEVLLLDEPTNHISLALAEELGEAIGTAPGTIVAASHDRWLRRTWRGAVLDLPGTGGPAA
;
A
#
# COMPACT_ATOMS: atom_id res chain seq x y z
N MET A 1 -40.12 44.45 -40.55
CA MET A 1 -39.38 45.34 -39.65
C MET A 1 -38.62 44.46 -38.67
N THR A 2 -37.36 44.17 -39.02
CA THR A 2 -36.45 43.35 -38.25
C THR A 2 -35.54 44.28 -37.45
N HIS A 3 -35.64 44.20 -36.10
CA HIS A 3 -34.74 44.94 -35.20
C HIS A 3 -33.36 44.25 -35.21
N PRO A 4 -32.26 45.03 -35.31
CA PRO A 4 -30.93 44.47 -35.14
C PRO A 4 -30.64 44.23 -33.67
N ARG A 5 -30.06 43.04 -33.36
CA ARG A 5 -29.51 42.71 -32.02
C ARG A 5 -28.31 43.62 -31.73
N PRO A 6 -28.16 44.13 -30.50
CA PRO A 6 -26.96 44.84 -30.11
C PRO A 6 -25.76 43.87 -30.05
N VAL A 7 -24.69 44.25 -30.75
CA VAL A 7 -23.38 43.60 -30.66
C VAL A 7 -22.76 44.11 -29.36
N LEU A 8 -22.59 43.16 -28.41
CA LEU A 8 -21.79 43.43 -27.21
C LEU A 8 -20.31 43.56 -27.62
N PRO A 9 -19.58 44.55 -27.10
CA PRO A 9 -18.15 44.65 -27.36
C PRO A 9 -17.43 43.42 -26.79
N SER A 10 -16.61 42.74 -27.63
CA SER A 10 -15.64 41.74 -27.17
C SER A 10 -14.77 42.38 -26.08
N ALA A 11 -14.96 41.98 -24.84
CA ALA A 11 -14.00 42.26 -23.79
C ALA A 11 -12.72 41.48 -24.16
N VAL A 12 -11.75 42.20 -24.68
CA VAL A 12 -10.36 41.74 -24.76
C VAL A 12 -9.90 41.62 -23.33
N LEU A 13 -9.83 40.40 -22.84
CA LEU A 13 -9.12 40.10 -21.58
C LEU A 13 -7.64 40.41 -21.82
N PRO A 14 -6.99 41.19 -20.90
CA PRO A 14 -5.57 41.40 -21.00
C PRO A 14 -4.85 40.06 -20.85
N PRO A 15 -3.83 39.79 -21.69
CA PRO A 15 -2.99 38.63 -21.52
C PRO A 15 -2.10 38.83 -20.27
N GLU A 16 -1.89 37.76 -19.52
CA GLU A 16 -0.76 37.50 -18.59
C GLU A 16 -0.87 37.82 -17.09
N ASP A 17 -2.02 38.16 -16.53
CA ASP A 17 -2.13 38.32 -15.06
C ASP A 17 -3.16 37.38 -14.38
N LEU A 18 -3.45 36.26 -14.97
CA LEU A 18 -4.07 35.16 -14.23
C LEU A 18 -2.98 34.59 -13.31
N VAL A 19 -3.16 34.66 -12.00
CA VAL A 19 -2.50 33.77 -11.05
C VAL A 19 -2.94 32.37 -11.46
N VAL A 20 -2.17 31.75 -12.36
CA VAL A 20 -2.35 30.36 -12.73
C VAL A 20 -2.06 29.59 -11.46
N GLY A 21 -3.08 28.94 -10.89
CA GLY A 21 -2.88 28.00 -9.79
C GLY A 21 -1.85 26.94 -10.21
N PRO A 22 -1.27 26.21 -9.26
CA PRO A 22 -0.29 25.19 -9.58
C PRO A 22 -0.87 24.23 -10.63
N ASP A 23 -0.03 23.87 -11.62
CA ASP A 23 -0.43 22.98 -12.72
C ASP A 23 -0.79 21.58 -12.19
N PRO A 24 -1.75 20.89 -12.81
CA PRO A 24 -2.09 19.52 -12.43
C PRO A 24 -0.94 18.56 -12.79
N LEU A 25 -0.82 17.47 -12.06
CA LEU A 25 0.04 16.35 -12.41
C LEU A 25 -0.78 15.37 -13.24
N VAL A 26 -0.34 15.06 -14.47
CA VAL A 26 -1.06 14.20 -15.40
C VAL A 26 -0.15 13.09 -15.92
N ALA A 27 -0.58 11.86 -15.80
CA ALA A 27 0.01 10.69 -16.44
C ALA A 27 -1.02 10.09 -17.39
N GLU A 28 -0.66 9.90 -18.66
CA GLU A 28 -1.53 9.34 -19.71
C GLU A 28 -0.96 8.03 -20.22
N SER A 29 -1.66 6.92 -19.97
CA SER A 29 -1.35 5.56 -20.45
C SER A 29 0.11 5.16 -20.21
N VAL A 30 0.64 5.47 -19.03
CA VAL A 30 2.04 5.24 -18.69
C VAL A 30 2.31 3.76 -18.54
N THR A 31 3.30 3.26 -19.29
CA THR A 31 3.72 1.86 -19.30
C THR A 31 5.21 1.77 -18.97
N ARG A 32 5.58 0.79 -18.13
CA ARG A 32 6.99 0.52 -17.80
C ARG A 32 7.26 -0.98 -17.74
N TYR A 33 8.33 -1.40 -18.42
CA TYR A 33 8.79 -2.79 -18.43
C TYR A 33 10.08 -2.95 -17.64
N PHE A 34 10.21 -4.10 -16.97
CA PHE A 34 11.48 -4.59 -16.41
C PHE A 34 11.67 -6.04 -16.86
N ASP A 35 12.80 -6.34 -17.45
CA ASP A 35 13.15 -7.68 -17.97
C ASP A 35 12.03 -8.32 -18.82
N GLY A 36 11.38 -7.49 -19.67
CA GLY A 36 10.29 -7.92 -20.55
C GLY A 36 8.93 -8.13 -19.86
N THR A 37 8.82 -7.85 -18.56
CA THR A 37 7.57 -7.91 -17.81
C THR A 37 7.04 -6.50 -17.58
N ALA A 38 5.77 -6.25 -17.94
CA ALA A 38 5.13 -4.97 -17.63
C ALA A 38 4.91 -4.86 -16.11
N VAL A 39 5.51 -3.86 -15.49
CA VAL A 39 5.28 -3.49 -14.08
C VAL A 39 4.16 -2.47 -13.98
N LEU A 40 4.10 -1.55 -14.95
CA LEU A 40 2.96 -0.66 -15.13
C LEU A 40 2.46 -0.85 -16.56
N ASP A 41 1.14 -0.99 -16.74
CA ASP A 41 0.51 -1.21 -18.04
C ASP A 41 -0.60 -0.19 -18.24
N ALA A 42 -0.33 0.81 -19.11
CA ALA A 42 -1.25 1.86 -19.52
C ALA A 42 -1.93 2.61 -18.35
N VAL A 43 -1.23 2.85 -17.25
CA VAL A 43 -1.76 3.54 -16.07
C VAL A 43 -2.00 5.02 -16.41
N SER A 44 -3.21 5.51 -16.12
CA SER A 44 -3.57 6.92 -16.29
C SER A 44 -4.01 7.53 -14.98
N LEU A 45 -3.54 8.74 -14.69
CA LEU A 45 -3.82 9.47 -13.46
C LEU A 45 -3.81 10.97 -13.72
N THR A 46 -4.80 11.68 -13.23
CA THR A 46 -4.83 13.15 -13.22
C THR A 46 -5.07 13.63 -11.79
N VAL A 47 -4.15 14.45 -11.27
CA VAL A 47 -4.26 14.99 -9.92
C VAL A 47 -4.27 16.50 -10.00
N ALA A 48 -5.39 17.10 -9.62
CA ALA A 48 -5.54 18.54 -9.55
C ALA A 48 -4.96 19.10 -8.23
N PRO A 49 -4.59 20.38 -8.18
CA PRO A 49 -4.17 21.06 -6.95
C PRO A 49 -5.20 20.88 -5.82
N GLY A 50 -4.72 20.66 -4.61
CA GLY A 50 -5.55 20.37 -3.43
C GLY A 50 -6.03 18.91 -3.34
N HIS A 51 -5.83 18.10 -4.37
CA HIS A 51 -6.10 16.66 -4.32
C HIS A 51 -4.89 15.87 -3.80
N ARG A 52 -5.18 14.81 -3.07
CA ARG A 52 -4.18 13.92 -2.45
C ARG A 52 -4.51 12.49 -2.83
N VAL A 53 -3.67 11.91 -3.70
CA VAL A 53 -3.87 10.55 -4.21
C VAL A 53 -2.95 9.58 -3.47
N GLY A 54 -3.55 8.58 -2.82
CA GLY A 54 -2.85 7.45 -2.24
C GLY A 54 -2.67 6.34 -3.27
N VAL A 55 -1.44 5.91 -3.52
CA VAL A 55 -1.15 4.78 -4.41
C VAL A 55 -1.04 3.51 -3.58
N VAL A 56 -1.90 2.55 -3.85
CA VAL A 56 -1.94 1.25 -3.16
C VAL A 56 -1.73 0.11 -4.15
N GLY A 57 -1.42 -1.07 -3.64
CA GLY A 57 -1.21 -2.28 -4.42
C GLY A 57 -0.23 -3.23 -3.73
N GLU A 58 -0.11 -4.46 -4.22
CA GLU A 58 0.84 -5.44 -3.71
C GLU A 58 2.30 -4.97 -3.82
N ASN A 59 3.19 -5.61 -3.06
CA ASN A 59 4.62 -5.32 -3.21
C ASN A 59 5.10 -5.80 -4.58
N GLY A 60 5.73 -4.86 -5.32
CA GLY A 60 6.11 -5.10 -6.72
C GLY A 60 5.03 -4.68 -7.73
N ALA A 61 3.86 -4.17 -7.31
CA ALA A 61 2.83 -3.63 -8.22
C ALA A 61 3.25 -2.33 -8.94
N GLY A 62 4.43 -1.79 -8.65
CA GLY A 62 4.96 -0.62 -9.35
C GLY A 62 4.71 0.72 -8.65
N LYS A 63 4.34 0.76 -7.35
CA LYS A 63 4.10 2.01 -6.60
C LYS A 63 5.27 2.99 -6.69
N SER A 64 6.46 2.56 -6.26
CA SER A 64 7.68 3.38 -6.32
C SER A 64 8.09 3.70 -7.76
N THR A 65 7.86 2.76 -8.70
CA THR A 65 8.12 2.98 -10.13
C THR A 65 7.23 4.10 -10.67
N LEU A 66 5.92 4.09 -10.34
CA LEU A 66 5.00 5.15 -10.73
C LEU A 66 5.45 6.50 -10.17
N LEU A 67 5.76 6.57 -8.86
CA LEU A 67 6.24 7.80 -8.24
C LEU A 67 7.52 8.35 -8.89
N ARG A 68 8.47 7.47 -9.26
CA ARG A 68 9.70 7.88 -9.96
C ARG A 68 9.45 8.40 -11.38
N LEU A 69 8.49 7.80 -12.10
CA LEU A 69 8.05 8.29 -13.41
C LEU A 69 7.36 9.66 -13.30
N LEU A 70 6.47 9.81 -12.32
CA LEU A 70 5.81 11.10 -12.02
C LEU A 70 6.83 12.16 -11.62
N ALA A 71 7.88 11.79 -10.86
CA ALA A 71 8.97 12.68 -10.49
C ALA A 71 9.91 13.04 -11.66
N GLY A 72 9.85 12.29 -12.77
CA GLY A 72 10.77 12.45 -13.91
C GLY A 72 12.18 11.96 -13.65
N ILE A 73 12.35 11.10 -12.66
CA ILE A 73 13.63 10.40 -12.41
C ILE A 73 13.83 9.29 -13.43
N ASP A 74 12.74 8.59 -13.75
CA ASP A 74 12.71 7.58 -14.81
C ASP A 74 11.79 8.07 -15.94
N GLU A 75 12.03 7.58 -17.17
CA GLU A 75 11.17 7.83 -18.32
C GLU A 75 10.25 6.63 -18.56
N PRO A 76 8.97 6.84 -18.94
CA PRO A 76 8.09 5.74 -19.30
C PRO A 76 8.50 5.12 -20.65
N ASP A 77 8.29 3.81 -20.79
CA ASP A 77 8.51 3.13 -22.09
C ASP A 77 7.40 3.46 -23.10
N ALA A 78 6.19 3.84 -22.62
CA ALA A 78 5.10 4.39 -23.40
C ALA A 78 4.22 5.30 -22.54
N GLY A 79 3.47 6.20 -23.18
CA GLY A 79 2.65 7.20 -22.50
C GLY A 79 3.42 8.49 -22.22
N THR A 80 2.78 9.43 -21.53
CA THR A 80 3.34 10.76 -21.23
C THR A 80 3.06 11.18 -19.80
N VAL A 81 3.95 12.01 -19.23
CA VAL A 81 3.78 12.61 -17.90
C VAL A 81 3.96 14.12 -18.02
N LEU A 82 2.91 14.88 -17.65
CA LEU A 82 2.96 16.33 -17.45
C LEU A 82 3.01 16.60 -15.95
N ARG A 83 3.94 17.46 -15.53
CA ARG A 83 4.20 17.75 -14.12
C ARG A 83 4.43 19.24 -13.91
N PRO A 84 4.10 19.78 -12.73
CA PRO A 84 4.53 21.10 -12.33
C PRO A 84 6.06 21.22 -12.31
N ASP A 85 6.60 22.39 -12.64
CA ASP A 85 8.04 22.65 -12.59
C ASP A 85 8.60 22.54 -11.16
N ASP A 86 7.84 23.05 -10.16
CA ASP A 86 8.17 22.92 -8.74
C ASP A 86 7.61 21.61 -8.17
N LEU A 87 8.44 20.56 -8.21
CA LEU A 87 8.09 19.22 -7.71
C LEU A 87 9.09 18.79 -6.64
N GLY A 88 8.57 18.30 -5.52
CA GLY A 88 9.31 17.67 -4.43
C GLY A 88 9.09 16.15 -4.42
N PHE A 89 10.17 15.39 -4.38
CA PHE A 89 10.12 13.93 -4.24
C PHE A 89 10.92 13.48 -3.02
N LEU A 90 10.28 12.67 -2.16
CA LEU A 90 10.96 12.06 -1.03
C LEU A 90 11.77 10.87 -1.52
N HIS A 91 13.08 11.05 -1.60
CA HIS A 91 14.02 9.96 -1.92
C HIS A 91 14.20 9.04 -0.71
N GLN A 92 14.39 7.74 -0.97
CA GLN A 92 14.80 6.79 0.07
C GLN A 92 16.17 7.14 0.66
N GLU A 93 17.07 7.72 -0.16
CA GLU A 93 18.32 8.31 0.27
C GLU A 93 18.24 9.83 0.13
N THR A 94 18.70 10.55 1.14
CA THR A 94 18.71 12.02 1.11
C THR A 94 19.65 12.54 0.03
N PRO A 95 19.28 13.56 -0.76
CA PRO A 95 20.14 14.13 -1.80
C PRO A 95 21.34 14.94 -1.22
N TYR A 96 21.43 15.05 0.10
CA TYR A 96 22.44 15.83 0.78
C TYR A 96 23.69 15.01 1.09
N GLY A 97 24.85 15.61 0.84
CA GLY A 97 26.14 14.99 1.14
C GLY A 97 26.34 14.77 2.65
N PRO A 98 27.21 13.83 3.06
CA PRO A 98 27.40 13.45 4.47
C PRO A 98 27.92 14.58 5.36
N THR A 99 28.50 15.63 4.78
CA THR A 99 29.03 16.81 5.50
C THR A 99 28.01 17.93 5.67
N ALA A 100 26.86 17.88 4.98
CA ALA A 100 25.80 18.90 5.11
C ALA A 100 25.23 18.91 6.53
N THR A 101 24.97 20.09 7.10
CA THR A 101 24.32 20.24 8.40
C THR A 101 22.80 20.38 8.25
N VAL A 102 22.05 20.18 9.34
CA VAL A 102 20.59 20.40 9.36
C VAL A 102 20.26 21.82 8.93
N GLU A 103 21.02 22.81 9.41
CA GLU A 103 20.83 24.21 9.07
C GLU A 103 21.00 24.47 7.58
N GLN A 104 22.02 23.85 6.94
CA GLN A 104 22.22 23.95 5.48
C GLN A 104 21.05 23.35 4.72
N VAL A 105 20.59 22.15 5.11
CA VAL A 105 19.44 21.49 4.48
C VAL A 105 18.16 22.34 4.55
N ILE A 106 17.92 22.97 5.70
CA ILE A 106 16.74 23.86 5.87
C ILE A 106 16.95 25.19 5.15
N ALA A 107 18.17 25.74 5.13
CA ALA A 107 18.47 26.95 4.37
C ALA A 107 18.24 26.74 2.86
N ASP A 108 18.68 25.59 2.33
CA ASP A 108 18.44 25.22 0.93
C ASP A 108 16.93 25.05 0.64
N ALA A 109 16.18 24.45 1.56
CA ALA A 109 14.72 24.31 1.44
C ALA A 109 13.98 25.67 1.47
N LEU A 110 14.55 26.67 2.13
CA LEU A 110 14.02 28.03 2.23
C LEU A 110 14.59 28.98 1.17
N ALA A 111 15.51 28.55 0.30
CA ALA A 111 16.22 29.45 -0.62
C ALA A 111 15.26 30.24 -1.52
N GLU A 112 14.26 29.59 -2.11
CA GLU A 112 13.27 30.23 -2.96
C GLU A 112 12.41 31.25 -2.20
N VAL A 113 12.02 30.92 -0.96
CA VAL A 113 11.28 31.81 -0.07
C VAL A 113 12.13 33.05 0.29
N ARG A 114 13.44 32.86 0.55
CA ARG A 114 14.36 33.96 0.82
C ARG A 114 14.61 34.84 -0.40
N ASP A 115 14.61 34.27 -1.59
CA ASP A 115 14.70 35.04 -2.83
C ASP A 115 13.45 35.91 -3.05
N LEU A 116 12.26 35.41 -2.74
CA LEU A 116 11.02 36.19 -2.78
C LEU A 116 11.06 37.33 -1.76
N GLU A 117 11.51 37.09 -0.54
CA GLU A 117 11.71 38.14 0.48
C GLU A 117 12.67 39.25 -0.01
N ALA A 118 13.80 38.85 -0.59
CA ALA A 118 14.77 39.76 -1.17
C ALA A 118 14.19 40.59 -2.33
N GLN A 119 13.35 39.98 -3.18
CA GLN A 119 12.65 40.68 -4.26
C GLN A 119 11.68 41.77 -3.74
N VAL A 120 10.94 41.47 -2.66
CA VAL A 120 10.05 42.47 -2.03
C VAL A 120 10.86 43.64 -1.49
N LEU A 121 11.95 43.35 -0.77
CA LEU A 121 12.84 44.37 -0.22
C LEU A 121 13.45 45.27 -1.32
N ALA A 122 14.01 44.65 -2.37
CA ALA A 122 14.60 45.36 -3.49
C ALA A 122 13.56 46.25 -4.25
N ALA A 123 12.37 45.71 -4.48
CA ALA A 123 11.28 46.48 -5.11
C ALA A 123 10.81 47.62 -4.23
N GLY A 124 10.79 47.45 -2.89
CA GLY A 124 10.49 48.49 -1.91
C GLY A 124 11.52 49.62 -1.92
N GLU A 125 12.82 49.31 -1.96
CA GLU A 125 13.90 50.28 -2.05
C GLU A 125 13.80 51.14 -3.33
N VAL A 126 13.48 50.53 -4.48
CA VAL A 126 13.27 51.23 -5.75
C VAL A 126 12.07 52.20 -5.63
N LEU A 127 10.97 51.72 -5.03
CA LEU A 127 9.77 52.54 -4.84
C LEU A 127 10.03 53.70 -3.87
N GLU A 128 10.77 53.48 -2.78
CA GLU A 128 11.19 54.52 -1.84
C GLU A 128 12.07 55.59 -2.51
N ALA A 129 13.03 55.17 -3.35
CA ALA A 129 13.88 56.09 -4.12
C ALA A 129 13.07 57.01 -5.07
N LEU A 130 11.92 56.55 -5.55
CA LEU A 130 11.01 57.28 -6.41
C LEU A 130 9.90 58.02 -5.62
N SER A 131 9.98 58.06 -4.30
CA SER A 131 8.93 58.67 -3.45
C SER A 131 8.68 60.17 -3.71
N THR A 132 9.68 60.90 -4.21
CA THR A 132 9.58 62.34 -4.56
C THR A 132 9.12 62.61 -6.00
N VAL A 133 9.00 61.53 -6.82
CA VAL A 133 8.52 61.61 -8.21
C VAL A 133 6.98 61.64 -8.21
N ALA A 134 6.38 62.35 -9.20
CA ALA A 134 4.93 62.41 -9.30
C ALA A 134 4.27 61.04 -9.38
N PRO A 135 3.08 60.84 -8.79
CA PRO A 135 2.43 59.49 -8.75
C PRO A 135 2.06 58.95 -10.13
N ASP A 136 1.85 59.80 -11.10
CA ASP A 136 1.50 59.51 -12.49
C ASP A 136 2.72 59.37 -13.43
N ASP A 137 3.94 59.49 -12.90
CA ASP A 137 5.17 59.22 -13.63
C ASP A 137 5.28 57.72 -13.97
N GLU A 138 5.66 57.43 -15.22
CA GLU A 138 5.75 56.06 -15.74
C GLU A 138 6.73 55.20 -14.91
N ALA A 139 7.85 55.79 -14.48
CA ALA A 139 8.84 55.06 -13.67
C ALA A 139 8.26 54.67 -12.29
N ARG A 140 7.51 55.57 -11.67
CA ARG A 140 6.86 55.29 -10.37
C ARG A 140 5.72 54.29 -10.51
N THR A 141 4.88 54.44 -11.53
CA THR A 141 3.80 53.47 -11.80
C THR A 141 4.35 52.07 -12.05
N THR A 142 5.47 51.95 -12.77
CA THR A 142 6.15 50.68 -13.02
C THR A 142 6.73 50.07 -11.74
N ALA A 143 7.33 50.90 -10.87
CA ALA A 143 7.87 50.47 -9.57
C ALA A 143 6.76 50.03 -8.61
N ASP A 144 5.63 50.77 -8.55
CA ASP A 144 4.45 50.38 -7.76
C ASP A 144 3.90 49.02 -8.21
N ALA A 145 3.77 48.82 -9.52
CA ALA A 145 3.32 47.51 -10.06
C ALA A 145 4.31 46.38 -9.77
N ALA A 146 5.62 46.63 -9.85
CA ALA A 146 6.67 45.66 -9.52
C ALA A 146 6.63 45.26 -8.04
N TYR A 147 6.51 46.25 -7.13
CA TYR A 147 6.37 46.02 -5.70
C TYR A 147 5.10 45.22 -5.38
N GLY A 148 3.96 45.61 -5.96
CA GLY A 148 2.69 44.92 -5.78
C GLY A 148 2.76 43.45 -6.21
N ARG A 149 3.42 43.16 -7.37
CA ARG A 149 3.62 41.75 -7.82
C ARG A 149 4.55 40.96 -6.89
N ALA A 150 5.67 41.59 -6.46
CA ALA A 150 6.60 40.91 -5.54
C ALA A 150 5.91 40.61 -4.20
N LEU A 151 5.14 41.58 -3.66
CA LEU A 151 4.38 41.40 -2.43
C LEU A 151 3.34 40.31 -2.54
N ALA A 152 2.54 40.29 -3.60
CA ALA A 152 1.53 39.27 -3.83
C ALA A 152 2.14 37.83 -3.92
N ARG A 153 3.30 37.68 -4.58
CA ARG A 153 4.03 36.43 -4.63
C ARG A 153 4.55 36.01 -3.27
N ALA A 154 5.11 36.94 -2.49
CA ALA A 154 5.61 36.66 -1.15
C ALA A 154 4.49 36.31 -0.17
N GLU A 155 3.31 36.97 -0.28
CA GLU A 155 2.11 36.61 0.49
C GLU A 155 1.62 35.21 0.14
N ALA A 156 1.51 34.88 -1.13
CA ALA A 156 1.11 33.55 -1.60
C ALA A 156 2.06 32.45 -1.10
N ALA A 157 3.38 32.73 -1.06
CA ALA A 157 4.40 31.81 -0.54
C ALA A 157 4.53 31.82 0.99
N GLN A 158 3.76 32.66 1.70
CA GLN A 158 3.81 32.79 3.17
C GLN A 158 5.24 33.03 3.70
N VAL A 159 5.98 33.92 3.06
CA VAL A 159 7.41 34.17 3.30
C VAL A 159 7.70 34.46 4.77
N TRP A 160 6.86 35.29 5.44
CA TRP A 160 7.05 35.74 6.83
C TRP A 160 6.84 34.64 7.87
N ASP A 161 6.18 33.51 7.49
CA ASP A 161 5.97 32.35 8.36
C ASP A 161 7.03 31.25 8.16
N ALA A 162 7.95 31.43 7.24
CA ALA A 162 8.90 30.40 6.80
C ALA A 162 9.76 29.84 7.93
N ASP A 163 10.34 30.71 8.77
CA ASP A 163 11.19 30.27 9.90
C ASP A 163 10.38 29.56 10.98
N ARG A 164 9.16 30.06 11.27
CA ARG A 164 8.25 29.39 12.20
C ARG A 164 7.83 28.02 11.67
N ARG A 165 7.50 27.94 10.38
CA ARG A 165 7.16 26.67 9.70
C ARG A 165 8.31 25.67 9.79
N ALA A 166 9.55 26.11 9.54
CA ALA A 166 10.73 25.25 9.65
C ALA A 166 10.92 24.73 11.09
N ALA A 167 10.82 25.59 12.10
CA ALA A 167 10.95 25.22 13.50
C ALA A 167 9.87 24.21 13.93
N VAL A 168 8.60 24.48 13.60
CA VAL A 168 7.47 23.60 13.90
C VAL A 168 7.62 22.23 13.20
N THR A 169 8.06 22.24 11.94
CA THR A 169 8.25 20.99 11.17
C THR A 169 9.37 20.13 11.73
N LEU A 170 10.52 20.74 12.10
CA LEU A 170 11.63 19.99 12.74
C LEU A 170 11.22 19.39 14.09
N ALA A 171 10.49 20.13 14.91
CA ALA A 171 9.97 19.64 16.18
C ALA A 171 8.94 18.52 15.96
N GLY A 172 7.96 18.74 15.07
CA GLY A 172 6.89 17.79 14.78
C GLY A 172 7.35 16.45 14.21
N LEU A 173 8.46 16.45 13.43
CA LEU A 173 9.09 15.23 12.94
C LEU A 173 10.17 14.66 13.88
N GLY A 174 10.36 15.27 15.06
CA GLY A 174 11.30 14.78 16.08
C GLY A 174 12.77 14.87 15.65
N VAL A 175 13.14 15.82 14.77
CA VAL A 175 14.54 16.02 14.30
C VAL A 175 15.19 17.27 14.86
N GLU A 176 14.54 17.97 15.80
CA GLU A 176 15.13 19.14 16.45
C GLU A 176 16.39 18.81 17.25
N HIS A 177 16.44 17.64 17.89
CA HIS A 177 17.57 17.19 18.72
C HIS A 177 18.85 16.90 17.92
N VAL A 178 18.78 16.78 16.59
CA VAL A 178 19.93 16.56 15.70
C VAL A 178 20.45 17.85 15.05
N ARG A 179 19.92 19.01 15.41
CA ARG A 179 20.51 20.32 15.03
C ARG A 179 21.99 20.34 15.42
N GLY A 180 22.83 20.86 14.57
CA GLY A 180 24.29 20.87 14.78
C GLY A 180 25.01 19.56 14.44
N ARG A 181 24.29 18.49 14.03
CA ARG A 181 24.91 17.29 13.46
C ARG A 181 24.96 17.38 11.94
N THR A 182 25.91 16.64 11.36
CA THR A 182 25.96 16.44 9.92
C THR A 182 25.11 15.24 9.51
N VAL A 183 24.62 15.22 8.26
CA VAL A 183 23.82 14.14 7.68
C VAL A 183 24.54 12.78 7.82
N GLY A 184 25.87 12.76 7.71
CA GLY A 184 26.68 11.54 7.90
C GLY A 184 26.66 10.97 9.32
N GLN A 185 26.35 11.80 10.33
CA GLN A 185 26.27 11.39 11.73
C GLN A 185 24.87 10.91 12.16
N MET A 186 23.89 10.99 11.23
CA MET A 186 22.51 10.64 11.48
C MET A 186 22.25 9.17 11.16
N SER A 187 21.31 8.56 11.87
CA SER A 187 20.72 7.28 11.50
C SER A 187 19.92 7.41 10.20
N GLY A 188 19.65 6.27 9.52
CA GLY A 188 18.82 6.25 8.31
C GLY A 188 17.45 6.93 8.52
N GLY A 189 16.77 6.60 9.64
CA GLY A 189 15.48 7.20 9.97
C GLY A 189 15.55 8.71 10.24
N GLU A 190 16.60 9.20 10.92
CA GLU A 190 16.79 10.65 11.12
C GLU A 190 17.04 11.37 9.78
N ARG A 191 17.78 10.76 8.86
CA ARG A 191 18.00 11.31 7.51
C ARG A 191 16.71 11.40 6.71
N THR A 192 15.90 10.34 6.69
CA THR A 192 14.60 10.35 6.01
C THR A 192 13.68 11.41 6.57
N ARG A 193 13.61 11.56 7.91
CA ARG A 193 12.80 12.60 8.58
C ARG A 193 13.30 14.00 8.26
N LEU A 194 14.61 14.21 8.16
CA LEU A 194 15.16 15.51 7.75
C LEU A 194 14.83 15.85 6.29
N GLY A 195 14.93 14.87 5.36
CA GLY A 195 14.51 15.05 3.98
C GLY A 195 13.02 15.39 3.85
N LEU A 196 12.19 14.69 4.63
CA LEU A 196 10.75 14.99 4.71
C LEU A 196 10.49 16.39 5.29
N ALA A 197 11.23 16.80 6.33
CA ALA A 197 11.14 18.13 6.91
C ALA A 197 11.46 19.21 5.87
N ALA A 198 12.54 19.04 5.11
CA ALA A 198 12.93 19.97 4.04
C ALA A 198 11.83 20.14 2.98
N LEU A 199 11.20 19.04 2.54
CA LEU A 199 10.08 19.08 1.59
C LEU A 199 8.85 19.80 2.14
N LEU A 200 8.46 19.53 3.39
CA LEU A 200 7.32 20.19 4.04
C LEU A 200 7.58 21.68 4.30
N VAL A 201 8.82 22.05 4.57
CA VAL A 201 9.23 23.48 4.74
C VAL A 201 9.17 24.21 3.42
N ARG A 202 9.64 23.57 2.34
CA ARG A 202 9.63 24.13 0.97
C ARG A 202 8.23 24.33 0.41
N GLN A 203 7.29 23.42 0.71
CA GLN A 203 5.92 23.41 0.18
C GLN A 203 5.84 23.45 -1.36
N PRO A 204 6.37 22.46 -2.07
CA PRO A 204 6.37 22.45 -3.52
C PRO A 204 4.95 22.39 -4.10
N ALA A 205 4.79 22.82 -5.37
CA ALA A 205 3.51 22.75 -6.08
C ALA A 205 3.01 21.31 -6.29
N ALA A 206 3.93 20.34 -6.41
CA ALA A 206 3.62 18.91 -6.38
C ALA A 206 4.53 18.19 -5.39
N LEU A 207 3.97 17.39 -4.49
CA LEU A 207 4.70 16.59 -3.50
C LEU A 207 4.46 15.10 -3.75
N LEU A 208 5.55 14.36 -3.98
CA LEU A 208 5.53 12.91 -4.16
C LEU A 208 6.24 12.22 -2.98
N LEU A 209 5.55 11.30 -2.31
CA LEU A 209 6.05 10.65 -1.10
C LEU A 209 6.01 9.12 -1.25
N ASP A 210 7.16 8.47 -1.12
CA ASP A 210 7.27 7.00 -1.10
C ASP A 210 7.49 6.51 0.33
N GLU A 211 6.49 5.84 0.90
CA GLU A 211 6.46 5.31 2.27
C GLU A 211 6.88 6.34 3.35
N PRO A 212 6.25 7.54 3.41
CA PRO A 212 6.70 8.62 4.27
C PRO A 212 6.51 8.35 5.77
N THR A 213 5.65 7.40 6.13
CA THR A 213 5.37 7.01 7.52
C THR A 213 6.40 6.03 8.09
N ASN A 214 7.29 5.48 7.25
CA ASN A 214 8.35 4.61 7.73
C ASN A 214 9.27 5.35 8.70
N HIS A 215 9.59 4.74 9.82
CA HIS A 215 10.43 5.29 10.89
C HIS A 215 9.82 6.49 11.64
N LEU A 216 8.53 6.81 11.46
CA LEU A 216 7.81 7.78 12.27
C LEU A 216 7.16 7.08 13.47
N ASP A 217 7.11 7.77 14.60
CA ASP A 217 6.21 7.41 15.69
C ASP A 217 4.80 8.00 15.46
N ASP A 218 3.88 7.70 16.37
CA ASP A 218 2.49 8.11 16.23
C ASP A 218 2.31 9.64 16.18
N GLU A 219 3.10 10.39 16.96
CA GLU A 219 3.04 11.86 17.01
C GLU A 219 3.56 12.47 15.70
N ALA A 220 4.72 12.02 15.25
CA ALA A 220 5.33 12.50 14.00
C ALA A 220 4.47 12.17 12.77
N ALA A 221 3.81 11.01 12.76
CA ALA A 221 2.94 10.64 11.64
C ALA A 221 1.61 11.41 11.67
N GLN A 222 1.05 11.75 12.84
CA GLN A 222 -0.09 12.67 12.95
C GLN A 222 0.29 14.08 12.49
N PHE A 223 1.48 14.56 12.89
CA PHE A 223 2.00 15.83 12.41
C PHE A 223 2.13 15.84 10.89
N LEU A 224 2.72 14.79 10.30
CA LEU A 224 2.85 14.63 8.85
C LEU A 224 1.48 14.68 8.18
N ALA A 225 0.49 13.95 8.70
CA ALA A 225 -0.86 13.93 8.16
C ALA A 225 -1.47 15.35 8.11
N ALA A 226 -1.38 16.08 9.21
CA ALA A 226 -1.86 17.45 9.28
C ALA A 226 -1.12 18.39 8.30
N ALA A 227 0.21 18.25 8.20
CA ALA A 227 1.02 19.06 7.29
C ALA A 227 0.66 18.80 5.81
N VAL A 228 0.50 17.53 5.43
CA VAL A 228 0.12 17.14 4.05
C VAL A 228 -1.32 17.56 3.73
N GLN A 229 -2.26 17.48 4.68
CA GLN A 229 -3.63 17.96 4.50
C GLN A 229 -3.68 19.48 4.24
N ALA A 230 -2.77 20.23 4.85
CA ALA A 230 -2.70 21.69 4.71
C ALA A 230 -2.03 22.14 3.39
N MET A 231 -1.42 21.24 2.63
CA MET A 231 -0.74 21.59 1.37
C MET A 231 -1.75 21.97 0.28
N PRO A 232 -1.56 23.14 -0.39
CA PRO A 232 -2.47 23.59 -1.45
C PRO A 232 -2.21 22.92 -2.80
N GLY A 233 -1.01 22.33 -2.98
CA GLY A 233 -0.56 21.72 -4.22
C GLY A 233 -1.10 20.31 -4.46
N VAL A 234 -0.51 19.65 -5.44
CA VAL A 234 -0.77 18.22 -5.76
C VAL A 234 0.00 17.34 -4.78
N VAL A 235 -0.63 16.30 -4.25
CA VAL A 235 0.09 15.27 -3.47
C VAL A 235 -0.20 13.89 -4.04
N VAL A 236 0.86 13.11 -4.29
CA VAL A 236 0.75 11.68 -4.59
C VAL A 236 1.65 10.92 -3.63
N LEU A 237 1.10 9.94 -2.95
CA LEU A 237 1.86 9.20 -1.95
C LEU A 237 1.60 7.70 -2.02
N ALA A 238 2.63 6.90 -1.81
CA ALA A 238 2.51 5.47 -1.56
C ALA A 238 2.73 5.23 -0.06
N SER A 239 1.84 4.48 0.59
CA SER A 239 2.01 4.11 1.99
C SER A 239 1.32 2.79 2.32
N HIS A 240 1.88 2.08 3.29
CA HIS A 240 1.26 0.93 3.94
C HIS A 240 0.53 1.29 5.24
N ASP A 241 0.54 2.55 5.66
CA ASP A 241 -0.20 3.05 6.81
C ASP A 241 -1.62 3.45 6.41
N ARG A 242 -2.59 2.62 6.78
CA ARG A 242 -4.02 2.79 6.43
C ARG A 242 -4.65 3.99 7.10
N ASP A 243 -4.26 4.24 8.34
CA ASP A 243 -4.77 5.38 9.10
C ASP A 243 -4.27 6.68 8.46
N PHE A 244 -3.00 6.71 8.06
CA PHE A 244 -2.44 7.83 7.31
C PHE A 244 -3.13 8.04 5.95
N LEU A 245 -3.35 6.97 5.19
CA LEU A 245 -4.09 7.03 3.92
C LEU A 245 -5.53 7.51 4.12
N ASP A 246 -6.20 7.06 5.19
CA ASP A 246 -7.59 7.43 5.50
C ASP A 246 -7.71 8.89 5.94
N ASP A 247 -6.71 9.39 6.68
CA ASP A 247 -6.68 10.77 7.15
C ASP A 247 -6.31 11.75 6.02
N VAL A 248 -5.38 11.38 5.13
CA VAL A 248 -4.77 12.31 4.18
C VAL A 248 -5.41 12.28 2.80
N CYS A 249 -5.72 11.09 2.26
CA CYS A 249 -6.06 10.95 0.86
C CYS A 249 -7.51 11.35 0.56
N THR A 250 -7.70 12.01 -0.58
CA THR A 250 -9.00 12.30 -1.18
C THR A 250 -9.40 11.27 -2.21
N GLU A 251 -8.42 10.53 -2.73
CA GLU A 251 -8.58 9.51 -3.75
C GLU A 251 -7.52 8.41 -3.56
N ILE A 252 -7.85 7.19 -4.00
CA ILE A 252 -6.93 6.04 -3.94
C ILE A 252 -6.77 5.46 -5.34
N LEU A 253 -5.54 5.38 -5.82
CA LEU A 253 -5.15 4.67 -7.03
C LEU A 253 -4.71 3.25 -6.68
N ASP A 254 -5.47 2.26 -7.10
CA ASP A 254 -5.14 0.84 -6.90
C ASP A 254 -4.42 0.29 -8.13
N LEU A 255 -3.17 -0.13 -7.96
CA LEU A 255 -2.35 -0.73 -9.00
C LEU A 255 -2.54 -2.24 -9.15
N ASP A 256 -3.27 -2.89 -8.23
CA ASP A 256 -3.56 -4.31 -8.35
C ASP A 256 -4.50 -4.56 -9.53
N PRO A 257 -4.28 -5.65 -10.30
CA PRO A 257 -5.11 -5.94 -11.46
C PRO A 257 -6.58 -6.09 -11.10
N SER A 258 -7.43 -5.43 -11.87
CA SER A 258 -8.89 -5.58 -11.81
C SER A 258 -9.33 -6.98 -12.25
N PRO A 259 -10.61 -7.38 -12.07
CA PRO A 259 -11.17 -8.62 -12.61
C PRO A 259 -10.98 -8.77 -14.12
N THR A 260 -10.91 -7.66 -14.87
CA THR A 260 -10.64 -7.61 -16.31
C THR A 260 -9.15 -7.66 -16.66
N GLY A 261 -8.28 -7.48 -15.66
CA GLY A 261 -6.83 -7.50 -15.81
C GLY A 261 -6.19 -6.14 -16.05
N GLU A 262 -6.96 -5.06 -16.01
CA GLU A 262 -6.48 -3.69 -16.08
C GLU A 262 -5.90 -3.26 -14.72
N SER A 263 -4.81 -2.48 -14.75
CA SER A 263 -4.17 -1.89 -13.56
C SER A 263 -4.46 -0.38 -13.50
N GLY A 264 -4.37 0.21 -12.30
CA GLY A 264 -4.52 1.66 -12.14
C GLY A 264 -5.98 2.13 -12.06
N THR A 265 -6.79 1.46 -11.24
CA THR A 265 -8.17 1.91 -10.97
C THR A 265 -8.20 3.01 -9.91
N LEU A 266 -8.78 4.16 -10.23
CA LEU A 266 -8.94 5.29 -9.31
C LEU A 266 -10.26 5.19 -8.54
N TYR A 267 -10.20 5.28 -7.22
CA TYR A 267 -11.34 5.32 -6.32
C TYR A 267 -11.43 6.71 -5.66
N HIS A 268 -12.59 7.33 -5.73
CA HIS A 268 -12.85 8.60 -5.04
C HIS A 268 -13.20 8.35 -3.56
N GLY A 269 -12.68 9.18 -2.69
CA GLY A 269 -12.86 9.08 -1.24
C GLY A 269 -11.58 8.64 -0.52
N ALA A 270 -11.68 8.52 0.81
CA ALA A 270 -10.59 8.08 1.67
C ALA A 270 -10.35 6.56 1.58
N TYR A 271 -9.33 6.07 2.26
CA TYR A 271 -8.99 4.63 2.25
C TYR A 271 -10.16 3.73 2.71
N ARG A 272 -10.98 4.18 3.67
CA ARG A 272 -12.18 3.44 4.11
C ARG A 272 -13.21 3.24 3.00
N ASP A 273 -13.38 4.25 2.12
CA ASP A 273 -14.32 4.20 1.01
C ASP A 273 -13.82 3.23 -0.06
N TYR A 274 -12.53 3.32 -0.42
CA TYR A 274 -11.84 2.35 -1.27
C TYR A 274 -12.01 0.92 -0.77
N ARG A 275 -11.75 0.67 0.51
CA ARG A 275 -11.89 -0.65 1.14
C ARG A 275 -13.30 -1.21 1.01
N THR A 276 -14.31 -0.35 1.20
CA THR A 276 -15.73 -0.74 1.08
C THR A 276 -16.06 -1.10 -0.37
N ALA A 277 -15.61 -0.28 -1.33
CA ALA A 277 -15.77 -0.54 -2.76
C ALA A 277 -15.08 -1.85 -3.18
N LYS A 278 -13.83 -2.06 -2.75
CA LYS A 278 -13.04 -3.25 -3.06
C LYS A 278 -13.66 -4.54 -2.50
N LYS A 279 -14.21 -4.51 -1.28
CA LYS A 279 -14.95 -5.66 -0.71
C LYS A 279 -16.20 -5.98 -1.53
N LYS A 280 -16.93 -4.98 -1.98
CA LYS A 280 -18.10 -5.16 -2.84
C LYS A 280 -17.72 -5.74 -4.20
N GLU A 281 -16.71 -5.17 -4.86
CA GLU A 281 -16.18 -5.67 -6.14
C GLU A 281 -15.73 -7.13 -6.04
N ARG A 282 -15.01 -7.49 -4.98
CA ARG A 282 -14.57 -8.87 -4.74
C ARG A 282 -15.75 -9.83 -4.58
N ALA A 283 -16.77 -9.43 -3.85
CA ALA A 283 -17.98 -10.24 -3.66
C ALA A 283 -18.74 -10.43 -4.99
N GLU A 284 -18.82 -9.37 -5.80
CA GLU A 284 -19.41 -9.43 -7.16
C GLU A 284 -18.57 -10.28 -8.11
N TRP A 285 -17.25 -10.15 -8.05
CA TRP A 285 -16.32 -10.98 -8.82
C TRP A 285 -16.47 -12.47 -8.48
N GLN A 286 -16.49 -12.82 -7.18
CA GLN A 286 -16.70 -14.19 -6.74
C GLN A 286 -18.04 -14.75 -7.24
N ARG A 287 -19.12 -13.98 -7.10
CA ARG A 287 -20.45 -14.38 -7.59
C ARG A 287 -20.45 -14.63 -9.10
N ARG A 288 -19.90 -13.71 -9.90
CA ARG A 288 -19.81 -13.90 -11.36
C ARG A 288 -19.00 -15.13 -11.72
N TYR A 289 -17.87 -15.34 -11.06
CA TYR A 289 -17.05 -16.53 -11.28
C TYR A 289 -17.83 -17.81 -10.99
N ASP A 290 -18.53 -17.88 -9.87
CA ASP A 290 -19.31 -19.06 -9.47
C ASP A 290 -20.49 -19.31 -10.44
N GLU A 291 -21.19 -18.26 -10.89
CA GLU A 291 -22.25 -18.34 -11.90
C GLU A 291 -21.71 -18.87 -13.24
N GLU A 292 -20.60 -18.33 -13.74
CA GLU A 292 -19.96 -18.78 -14.97
C GLU A 292 -19.45 -20.23 -14.88
N GLN A 293 -18.86 -20.63 -13.75
CA GLN A 293 -18.43 -22.02 -13.53
C GLN A 293 -19.63 -22.99 -13.48
N ALA A 294 -20.75 -22.58 -12.89
CA ALA A 294 -21.99 -23.36 -12.90
C ALA A 294 -22.54 -23.51 -14.34
N GLU A 295 -22.58 -22.42 -15.12
CA GLU A 295 -23.04 -22.45 -16.52
C GLU A 295 -22.13 -23.33 -17.39
N LEU A 296 -20.79 -23.20 -17.25
CA LEU A 296 -19.83 -24.08 -17.96
C LEU A 296 -20.07 -25.55 -17.63
N LYS A 297 -20.31 -25.88 -16.35
CA LYS A 297 -20.60 -27.25 -15.92
C LYS A 297 -21.92 -27.78 -16.50
N ASP A 298 -22.95 -26.93 -16.55
CA ASP A 298 -24.25 -27.30 -17.11
C ASP A 298 -24.23 -27.43 -18.64
N LEU A 299 -23.49 -26.58 -19.34
CA LEU A 299 -23.27 -26.70 -20.78
C LEU A 299 -22.51 -28.00 -21.13
N ARG A 300 -21.46 -28.33 -20.36
CA ARG A 300 -20.75 -29.62 -20.50
C ARG A 300 -21.67 -30.82 -20.29
N ARG A 301 -22.50 -30.77 -19.24
CA ARG A 301 -23.44 -31.84 -18.92
C ARG A 301 -24.51 -31.96 -20.02
N SER A 302 -25.06 -30.87 -20.48
CA SER A 302 -26.06 -30.83 -21.56
C SER A 302 -25.50 -31.37 -22.86
N ALA A 303 -24.29 -31.01 -23.27
CA ALA A 303 -23.63 -31.56 -24.42
C ALA A 303 -23.42 -33.07 -24.32
N ALA A 304 -22.96 -33.58 -23.15
CA ALA A 304 -22.70 -34.98 -22.91
C ALA A 304 -23.98 -35.83 -22.82
N THR A 305 -25.03 -35.34 -22.16
CA THR A 305 -26.30 -36.10 -21.97
C THR A 305 -27.14 -36.11 -23.24
N THR A 306 -27.18 -34.97 -23.96
CA THR A 306 -27.93 -34.86 -25.23
C THR A 306 -27.27 -35.69 -26.34
N ALA A 307 -25.94 -35.82 -26.36
CA ALA A 307 -25.21 -36.70 -27.25
C ALA A 307 -25.50 -38.18 -26.99
N ARG A 308 -25.73 -38.57 -25.72
CA ARG A 308 -26.07 -39.95 -25.34
C ARG A 308 -27.55 -40.33 -25.58
N ALA A 309 -28.45 -39.33 -25.57
CA ALA A 309 -29.89 -39.55 -25.78
C ALA A 309 -30.27 -39.90 -27.24
N VAL A 310 -29.31 -39.82 -28.16
CA VAL A 310 -29.46 -40.27 -29.59
C VAL A 310 -29.19 -41.77 -29.72
N GLY A 311 -29.24 -42.54 -28.64
CA GLY A 311 -29.07 -43.98 -28.64
C GLY A 311 -30.29 -44.71 -29.19
N HIS A 312 -30.02 -45.64 -30.03
CA HIS A 312 -30.84 -46.44 -30.94
C HIS A 312 -31.82 -47.41 -30.29
N ASP A 313 -32.77 -47.03 -29.46
CA ASP A 313 -33.78 -47.93 -28.96
C ASP A 313 -35.20 -47.40 -29.01
N ARG A 314 -35.73 -47.30 -30.27
CA ARG A 314 -37.15 -47.19 -30.48
C ARG A 314 -37.63 -48.34 -31.37
N LEU A 315 -38.33 -49.29 -30.73
CA LEU A 315 -39.08 -50.31 -31.44
C LEU A 315 -40.10 -49.67 -32.38
N MET A 316 -40.04 -50.09 -33.66
CA MET A 316 -41.05 -49.71 -34.68
C MET A 316 -42.41 -50.24 -34.27
N ARG A 317 -43.38 -49.31 -34.05
CA ARG A 317 -44.79 -49.65 -33.73
C ARG A 317 -45.74 -49.60 -34.92
N ASP A 318 -45.28 -49.12 -36.08
CA ASP A 318 -46.14 -48.98 -37.27
C ASP A 318 -45.33 -49.24 -38.57
N ARG A 319 -46.01 -49.79 -39.62
CA ARG A 319 -45.40 -50.21 -40.90
C ARG A 319 -44.99 -49.08 -41.84
N ASN A 320 -45.14 -47.80 -41.46
CA ASN A 320 -44.81 -46.69 -42.35
C ASN A 320 -43.36 -46.19 -42.13
N LYS A 321 -42.42 -46.87 -42.79
CA LYS A 321 -40.97 -46.65 -42.70
C LYS A 321 -40.57 -45.21 -43.09
N MET A 322 -41.24 -44.61 -44.10
CA MET A 322 -40.89 -43.29 -44.63
C MET A 322 -41.25 -42.14 -43.63
N SER A 323 -42.37 -42.24 -42.94
CA SER A 323 -42.76 -41.30 -41.90
C SER A 323 -41.91 -41.43 -40.61
N PHE A 324 -41.48 -42.66 -40.30
CA PHE A 324 -40.62 -42.95 -39.19
C PHE A 324 -39.20 -42.39 -39.38
N ASP A 325 -38.63 -42.59 -40.61
CA ASP A 325 -37.31 -42.09 -40.98
C ASP A 325 -37.29 -40.55 -41.06
N ALA A 326 -38.34 -39.92 -41.56
CA ALA A 326 -38.46 -38.45 -41.61
C ALA A 326 -38.60 -37.82 -40.23
N HIS A 327 -39.30 -38.48 -39.30
CA HIS A 327 -39.44 -38.03 -37.92
C HIS A 327 -38.12 -38.23 -37.12
N GLY A 328 -37.45 -39.36 -37.33
CA GLY A 328 -36.12 -39.64 -36.77
C GLY A 328 -35.08 -38.60 -37.20
N ALA A 329 -34.99 -38.30 -38.49
CA ALA A 329 -34.06 -37.29 -39.06
C ALA A 329 -34.32 -35.87 -38.51
N ARG A 330 -35.59 -35.46 -38.31
CA ARG A 330 -35.93 -34.16 -37.68
C ARG A 330 -35.53 -34.08 -36.24
N VAL A 331 -35.74 -35.16 -35.44
CA VAL A 331 -35.32 -35.24 -34.04
C VAL A 331 -33.79 -35.21 -33.94
N GLU A 332 -33.12 -35.98 -34.80
CA GLU A 332 -31.66 -36.07 -34.85
C GLU A 332 -31.03 -34.72 -35.26
N SER A 333 -31.61 -34.02 -36.26
CA SER A 333 -31.17 -32.67 -36.66
C SER A 333 -31.39 -31.62 -35.55
N SER A 334 -32.49 -31.71 -34.81
CA SER A 334 -32.82 -30.84 -33.71
C SER A 334 -31.88 -31.07 -32.51
N VAL A 335 -31.55 -32.33 -32.19
CA VAL A 335 -30.59 -32.72 -31.14
C VAL A 335 -29.19 -32.27 -31.53
N SER A 336 -28.74 -32.52 -32.76
CA SER A 336 -27.44 -32.09 -33.25
C SER A 336 -27.27 -30.58 -33.25
N ARG A 337 -28.34 -29.83 -33.52
CA ARG A 337 -28.35 -28.36 -33.40
C ARG A 337 -28.20 -27.91 -31.94
N ARG A 338 -28.90 -28.53 -31.01
CA ARG A 338 -28.80 -28.20 -29.57
C ARG A 338 -27.41 -28.50 -29.02
N VAL A 339 -26.82 -29.63 -29.40
CA VAL A 339 -25.44 -29.98 -29.02
C VAL A 339 -24.45 -28.97 -29.57
N ARG A 340 -24.52 -28.62 -30.84
CA ARG A 340 -23.65 -27.61 -31.46
C ARG A 340 -23.82 -26.23 -30.81
N ASN A 341 -25.03 -25.80 -30.53
CA ASN A 341 -25.27 -24.53 -29.86
C ASN A 341 -24.72 -24.54 -28.43
N ALA A 342 -24.90 -25.63 -27.67
CA ALA A 342 -24.33 -25.74 -26.31
C ALA A 342 -22.79 -25.74 -26.36
N GLN A 343 -22.21 -26.42 -27.34
CA GLN A 343 -20.76 -26.47 -27.52
C GLN A 343 -20.19 -25.10 -27.95
N GLN A 344 -20.84 -24.40 -28.86
CA GLN A 344 -20.45 -23.05 -29.24
C GLN A 344 -20.54 -22.05 -28.07
N ARG A 345 -21.62 -22.11 -27.28
CA ARG A 345 -21.76 -21.30 -26.06
C ARG A 345 -20.69 -21.62 -25.04
N TYR A 346 -20.38 -22.92 -24.85
CA TYR A 346 -19.30 -23.38 -23.99
C TYR A 346 -17.95 -22.77 -24.42
N GLU A 347 -17.58 -22.86 -25.71
CA GLU A 347 -16.33 -22.32 -26.23
C GLU A 347 -16.23 -20.79 -26.09
N VAL A 348 -17.33 -20.07 -26.31
CA VAL A 348 -17.37 -18.62 -26.11
C VAL A 348 -17.16 -18.28 -24.65
N LEU A 349 -17.90 -18.93 -23.75
CA LEU A 349 -17.80 -18.66 -22.32
C LEU A 349 -16.44 -19.08 -21.75
N GLU A 350 -15.86 -20.20 -22.22
CA GLU A 350 -14.52 -20.65 -21.80
C GLU A 350 -13.41 -19.65 -22.18
N ARG A 351 -13.55 -18.97 -23.33
CA ARG A 351 -12.60 -17.94 -23.78
C ARG A 351 -12.76 -16.62 -23.05
N SER A 352 -13.97 -16.26 -22.65
CA SER A 352 -14.31 -14.98 -22.04
C SER A 352 -14.56 -15.06 -20.55
N GLN A 353 -14.29 -16.23 -19.92
CA GLN A 353 -14.55 -16.41 -18.50
C GLN A 353 -13.74 -15.45 -17.63
N VAL A 354 -14.37 -15.00 -16.57
CA VAL A 354 -13.75 -14.15 -15.55
C VAL A 354 -12.63 -14.93 -14.87
N ARG A 355 -11.49 -14.26 -14.63
CA ARG A 355 -10.38 -14.84 -13.85
C ARG A 355 -10.88 -15.29 -12.49
N ARG A 356 -10.28 -16.37 -11.97
CA ARG A 356 -10.59 -16.83 -10.61
C ARG A 356 -10.17 -15.76 -9.60
N PRO A 357 -11.07 -15.33 -8.69
CA PRO A 357 -10.70 -14.44 -7.60
C PRO A 357 -9.58 -15.05 -6.74
N PRO A 358 -8.64 -14.25 -6.20
CA PRO A 358 -7.65 -14.72 -5.24
C PRO A 358 -8.37 -15.37 -4.04
N LEU A 359 -7.83 -16.47 -3.53
CA LEU A 359 -8.37 -17.07 -2.32
C LEU A 359 -8.10 -16.16 -1.13
N PRO A 360 -9.08 -15.93 -0.21
CA PRO A 360 -8.82 -15.21 1.01
C PRO A 360 -7.82 -15.97 1.87
N LEU A 361 -6.96 -15.22 2.57
CA LEU A 361 -6.05 -15.79 3.55
C LEU A 361 -6.86 -16.45 4.67
N THR A 362 -6.63 -17.71 4.91
CA THR A 362 -7.24 -18.43 6.04
C THR A 362 -6.17 -19.17 6.82
N PHE A 363 -6.11 -18.96 8.13
CA PHE A 363 -5.50 -19.89 9.06
C PHE A 363 -6.53 -20.98 9.44
N ALA A 364 -7.44 -21.29 8.51
CA ALA A 364 -8.39 -22.36 8.73
C ALA A 364 -7.62 -23.63 9.09
N PRO A 365 -8.03 -24.35 10.11
CA PRO A 365 -7.41 -25.60 10.43
C PRO A 365 -7.62 -26.52 9.21
N SER A 366 -6.54 -26.79 8.50
CA SER A 366 -6.29 -28.15 8.01
C SER A 366 -6.62 -29.06 9.19
N PRO A 367 -7.03 -30.33 9.02
CA PRO A 367 -7.20 -31.24 10.15
C PRO A 367 -6.02 -31.23 11.13
N GLN A 368 -4.92 -30.55 10.80
CA GLN A 368 -3.68 -30.39 11.53
C GLN A 368 -3.33 -28.92 11.85
N GLY A 369 -4.22 -27.93 11.61
CA GLY A 369 -3.98 -26.48 11.82
C GLY A 369 -3.48 -26.12 13.21
N LEU A 370 -3.29 -24.81 13.51
CA LEU A 370 -2.82 -24.35 14.82
C LEU A 370 -3.46 -25.17 15.93
N ALA A 371 -2.67 -26.05 16.55
CA ALA A 371 -3.20 -27.03 17.49
C ALA A 371 -3.74 -26.26 18.70
N VAL A 372 -4.96 -26.58 19.11
CA VAL A 372 -5.44 -26.15 20.44
C VAL A 372 -4.54 -26.84 21.44
N ALA A 373 -3.74 -26.07 22.19
CA ALA A 373 -2.91 -26.65 23.22
C ALA A 373 -3.79 -27.54 24.11
N ALA A 374 -3.48 -28.82 24.19
CA ALA A 374 -4.11 -29.74 25.14
C ALA A 374 -3.89 -29.29 26.60
N ALA A 375 -2.89 -28.44 26.83
CA ALA A 375 -2.59 -27.79 28.08
C ALA A 375 -3.66 -26.72 28.42
N LYS A 376 -4.46 -26.97 29.42
CA LYS A 376 -5.31 -25.95 30.05
C LYS A 376 -4.40 -25.08 30.95
N GLY A 377 -4.46 -23.75 30.81
CA GLY A 377 -3.71 -22.81 31.65
C GLY A 377 -2.63 -22.03 30.90
N THR A 378 -1.56 -21.70 31.59
CA THR A 378 -0.44 -20.89 31.06
C THR A 378 0.47 -21.76 30.19
N VAL A 379 0.63 -21.38 28.93
CA VAL A 379 1.51 -22.09 27.95
C VAL A 379 2.92 -21.49 27.91
N LEU A 380 3.05 -20.18 28.16
CA LEU A 380 4.33 -19.49 28.30
C LEU A 380 4.32 -18.67 29.58
N ALA A 381 5.37 -18.78 30.38
CA ALA A 381 5.55 -17.99 31.60
C ALA A 381 6.95 -17.39 31.67
N VAL A 382 7.01 -16.08 31.87
CA VAL A 382 8.25 -15.31 32.02
C VAL A 382 8.33 -14.75 33.44
N ARG A 383 9.50 -14.83 34.07
CA ARG A 383 9.77 -14.28 35.41
C ARG A 383 11.11 -13.58 35.42
N ASP A 384 11.09 -12.29 35.74
CA ASP A 384 12.24 -11.42 36.02
C ASP A 384 13.36 -11.49 34.96
N ILE A 385 13.01 -11.59 33.65
CA ILE A 385 14.01 -11.70 32.59
C ILE A 385 14.72 -10.38 32.35
N THR A 386 16.03 -10.49 32.07
CA THR A 386 16.84 -9.37 31.60
C THR A 386 17.75 -9.83 30.47
N VAL A 387 17.67 -9.11 29.34
CA VAL A 387 18.65 -9.16 28.24
C VAL A 387 19.37 -7.80 28.25
N PRO A 388 20.66 -7.73 28.58
CA PRO A 388 21.37 -6.47 28.78
C PRO A 388 21.26 -5.53 27.58
N GLY A 389 20.87 -4.27 27.83
CA GLY A 389 20.72 -3.24 26.81
C GLY A 389 19.55 -3.43 25.85
N ARG A 390 18.72 -4.49 26.00
CA ARG A 390 17.64 -4.80 25.05
C ARG A 390 16.27 -4.99 25.67
N LEU A 391 16.18 -5.69 26.83
CA LEU A 391 14.88 -6.04 27.41
C LEU A 391 14.99 -6.25 28.92
N SER A 392 14.01 -5.73 29.67
CA SER A 392 13.78 -6.06 31.08
C SER A 392 12.28 -6.24 31.30
N LEU A 393 11.86 -7.44 31.76
CA LEU A 393 10.45 -7.75 31.96
C LEU A 393 10.28 -8.60 33.22
N ARG A 394 9.46 -8.11 34.18
CA ARG A 394 9.23 -8.80 35.44
C ARG A 394 8.37 -10.06 35.30
N ARG A 395 7.25 -9.94 34.61
CA ARG A 395 6.28 -11.03 34.51
C ARG A 395 5.49 -10.98 33.24
N LEU A 396 5.33 -12.14 32.62
CA LEU A 396 4.37 -12.37 31.54
C LEU A 396 3.83 -13.78 31.66
N ASP A 397 2.51 -13.93 31.62
CA ASP A 397 1.82 -15.21 31.57
C ASP A 397 0.91 -15.22 30.33
N VAL A 398 1.15 -16.15 29.41
CA VAL A 398 0.34 -16.33 28.20
C VAL A 398 -0.46 -17.61 28.34
N ALA A 399 -1.78 -17.48 28.34
CA ALA A 399 -2.70 -18.61 28.44
C ALA A 399 -2.87 -19.34 27.09
N ALA A 400 -3.28 -20.59 27.15
CA ALA A 400 -3.64 -21.36 25.95
C ALA A 400 -4.78 -20.66 25.18
N GLY A 401 -4.63 -20.50 23.85
CA GLY A 401 -5.59 -19.82 23.00
C GLY A 401 -5.59 -18.28 23.10
N ALA A 402 -4.75 -17.70 23.97
CA ALA A 402 -4.66 -16.24 24.10
C ALA A 402 -4.11 -15.57 22.84
N LYS A 403 -4.60 -14.35 22.59
CA LYS A 403 -4.07 -13.42 21.59
C LYS A 403 -3.42 -12.27 22.33
N LEU A 404 -2.09 -12.15 22.21
CA LEU A 404 -1.31 -11.10 22.86
C LEU A 404 -0.65 -10.23 21.80
N LEU A 405 -0.87 -8.93 21.88
CA LEU A 405 -0.14 -7.94 21.08
C LEU A 405 0.92 -7.29 21.95
N VAL A 406 2.16 -7.30 21.49
CA VAL A 406 3.29 -6.61 22.10
C VAL A 406 3.51 -5.29 21.37
N THR A 407 3.36 -4.18 22.09
CA THR A 407 3.55 -2.81 21.58
C THR A 407 4.75 -2.15 22.24
N GLY A 408 5.14 -0.98 21.77
CA GLY A 408 6.25 -0.18 22.31
C GLY A 408 7.05 0.50 21.21
N ALA A 409 7.83 1.50 21.59
CA ALA A 409 8.69 2.27 20.68
C ALA A 409 9.71 1.38 19.93
N ASN A 410 10.28 1.90 18.85
CA ASN A 410 11.39 1.22 18.18
C ASN A 410 12.56 1.04 19.14
N GLY A 411 13.12 -0.18 19.20
CA GLY A 411 14.17 -0.53 20.15
C GLY A 411 13.71 -0.89 21.57
N SER A 412 12.39 -0.92 21.85
CA SER A 412 11.86 -1.30 23.18
C SER A 412 12.06 -2.77 23.56
N GLY A 413 12.55 -3.60 22.63
CA GLY A 413 12.82 -5.01 22.88
C GLY A 413 11.73 -5.99 22.44
N LYS A 414 10.78 -5.58 21.58
CA LYS A 414 9.70 -6.44 21.06
C LYS A 414 10.24 -7.73 20.42
N SER A 415 11.10 -7.61 19.41
CA SER A 415 11.73 -8.76 18.73
C SER A 415 12.58 -9.59 19.69
N THR A 416 13.28 -8.92 20.63
CA THR A 416 14.05 -9.62 21.67
C THR A 416 13.15 -10.45 22.58
N LEU A 417 11.96 -9.93 22.95
CA LEU A 417 10.99 -10.70 23.73
C LEU A 417 10.51 -11.93 22.98
N LEU A 418 10.16 -11.79 21.69
CA LEU A 418 9.72 -12.93 20.88
C LEU A 418 10.83 -13.98 20.73
N ALA A 419 12.07 -13.57 20.47
CA ALA A 419 13.21 -14.49 20.38
C ALA A 419 13.51 -15.19 21.74
N VAL A 420 13.30 -14.51 22.85
CA VAL A 420 13.40 -15.12 24.20
C VAL A 420 12.27 -16.14 24.44
N LEU A 421 11.04 -15.85 23.98
CA LEU A 421 9.90 -16.77 24.09
C LEU A 421 10.06 -17.99 23.14
N ALA A 422 10.68 -17.82 21.98
CA ALA A 422 11.02 -18.91 21.06
C ALA A 422 12.14 -19.81 21.60
N GLY A 423 12.99 -19.29 22.49
CA GLY A 423 14.17 -19.99 23.02
C GLY A 423 15.46 -19.70 22.26
N ASP A 424 15.43 -18.80 21.25
CA ASP A 424 16.59 -18.42 20.43
C ASP A 424 17.58 -17.54 21.21
N ILE A 425 17.06 -16.76 22.17
CA ILE A 425 17.86 -15.94 23.08
C ILE A 425 17.65 -16.41 24.53
N THR A 426 18.76 -16.78 25.19
CA THR A 426 18.73 -17.07 26.62
C THR A 426 18.91 -15.76 27.41
N PRO A 427 17.97 -15.38 28.30
CA PRO A 427 18.12 -14.17 29.10
C PRO A 427 19.28 -14.30 30.10
N ALA A 428 19.99 -13.20 30.38
CA ALA A 428 21.10 -13.18 31.33
C ALA A 428 20.61 -13.38 32.80
N ARG A 429 19.34 -13.02 33.06
CA ARG A 429 18.68 -13.25 34.35
C ARG A 429 17.24 -13.67 34.13
N GLY A 430 16.65 -14.34 35.10
CA GLY A 430 15.26 -14.76 35.09
C GLY A 430 15.04 -16.12 34.46
N THR A 431 13.76 -16.44 34.22
CA THR A 431 13.39 -17.74 33.63
C THR A 431 12.24 -17.59 32.65
N VAL A 432 12.32 -18.38 31.58
CA VAL A 432 11.21 -18.62 30.65
C VAL A 432 10.81 -20.08 30.78
N ARG A 433 9.51 -20.35 30.88
CA ARG A 433 8.97 -21.71 30.97
C ARG A 433 7.92 -21.89 29.89
N THR A 434 8.10 -22.91 29.08
CA THR A 434 7.11 -23.40 28.12
C THR A 434 6.45 -24.65 28.73
N ALA A 435 5.12 -24.72 28.61
CA ALA A 435 4.40 -25.89 29.12
C ALA A 435 4.82 -27.18 28.37
N PRO A 436 4.86 -28.33 29.04
CA PRO A 436 5.25 -29.58 28.41
C PRO A 436 4.38 -29.91 27.19
N GLY A 437 5.03 -30.31 26.08
CA GLY A 437 4.36 -30.69 24.83
C GLY A 437 3.89 -29.50 23.98
N VAL A 438 4.18 -28.27 24.36
CA VAL A 438 3.87 -27.08 23.57
C VAL A 438 5.02 -26.78 22.62
N ARG A 439 4.71 -26.73 21.31
CA ARG A 439 5.64 -26.29 20.26
C ARG A 439 5.44 -24.81 20.01
N VAL A 440 6.54 -24.09 19.99
CA VAL A 440 6.58 -22.64 19.72
C VAL A 440 7.22 -22.45 18.35
N ALA A 441 6.60 -21.64 17.50
CA ALA A 441 7.16 -21.26 16.20
C ALA A 441 7.24 -19.73 16.12
N LEU A 442 8.34 -19.22 15.58
CA LEU A 442 8.59 -17.78 15.41
C LEU A 442 8.67 -17.42 13.92
N LEU A 443 7.90 -16.43 13.52
CA LEU A 443 8.12 -15.68 12.28
C LEU A 443 8.98 -14.46 12.62
N GLU A 444 10.25 -14.49 12.20
CA GLU A 444 11.17 -13.38 12.38
C GLU A 444 10.87 -12.22 11.43
N GLN A 445 11.35 -11.02 11.78
CA GLN A 445 11.22 -9.83 10.93
C GLN A 445 11.92 -10.02 9.58
N ASP A 446 13.15 -10.57 9.57
CA ASP A 446 13.92 -10.85 8.37
C ASP A 446 13.87 -12.34 8.01
N VAL A 447 13.46 -12.63 6.79
CA VAL A 447 13.37 -14.00 6.28
C VAL A 447 14.60 -14.32 5.43
N TYR A 448 15.47 -15.18 5.95
CA TYR A 448 16.75 -15.57 5.32
C TYR A 448 16.61 -16.70 4.26
N LEU A 449 15.67 -16.57 3.32
CA LEU A 449 15.52 -17.53 2.21
C LEU A 449 15.88 -16.90 0.85
N GLN A 450 16.77 -15.90 0.84
CA GLN A 450 17.06 -15.11 -0.36
C GLN A 450 17.75 -15.93 -1.46
N ASP A 451 18.59 -16.89 -1.09
CA ASP A 451 19.37 -17.71 -2.01
C ASP A 451 18.77 -19.10 -2.24
N ASP A 452 17.59 -19.39 -1.70
CA ASP A 452 16.98 -20.70 -1.83
C ASP A 452 16.45 -20.91 -3.25
N VAL A 453 16.96 -21.95 -3.90
CA VAL A 453 16.60 -22.37 -5.27
C VAL A 453 15.33 -23.21 -5.31
N ARG A 454 14.85 -23.69 -4.15
CA ARG A 454 13.63 -24.50 -4.06
C ARG A 454 12.40 -23.64 -4.27
N SER A 455 11.36 -24.24 -4.80
CA SER A 455 10.05 -23.60 -4.92
C SER A 455 9.22 -23.76 -3.64
N PRO A 456 8.20 -22.91 -3.43
CA PRO A 456 7.22 -23.11 -2.35
C PRO A 456 6.67 -24.53 -2.30
N ARG A 457 6.30 -25.10 -3.45
CA ARG A 457 5.80 -26.49 -3.52
C ARG A 457 6.79 -27.50 -2.97
N GLN A 458 8.06 -27.40 -3.37
CA GLN A 458 9.12 -28.28 -2.88
C GLN A 458 9.34 -28.16 -1.36
N LEU A 459 9.24 -26.95 -0.81
CA LEU A 459 9.36 -26.74 0.64
C LEU A 459 8.19 -27.36 1.41
N PHE A 460 6.96 -27.21 0.90
CA PHE A 460 5.78 -27.80 1.52
C PHE A 460 5.74 -29.33 1.37
N ASP A 461 6.28 -29.87 0.26
CA ASP A 461 6.46 -31.32 0.09
C ASP A 461 7.40 -31.91 1.16
N LEU A 462 8.50 -31.20 1.49
CA LEU A 462 9.41 -31.63 2.57
C LEU A 462 8.73 -31.65 3.95
N LEU A 463 7.70 -30.82 4.15
CA LEU A 463 6.91 -30.79 5.39
C LEU A 463 5.75 -31.81 5.36
N GLY A 464 5.52 -32.51 4.24
CA GLY A 464 4.36 -33.37 4.04
C GLY A 464 3.04 -32.60 3.90
N ALA A 465 3.10 -31.30 3.61
CA ALA A 465 1.99 -30.34 3.62
C ALA A 465 1.68 -29.74 2.23
N ALA A 466 2.05 -30.42 1.15
CA ALA A 466 1.91 -29.89 -0.21
C ALA A 466 0.46 -29.53 -0.60
N LYS A 467 -0.52 -30.28 -0.08
CA LYS A 467 -1.95 -30.04 -0.35
C LYS A 467 -2.48 -28.80 0.37
N GLU A 468 -1.87 -28.42 1.48
CA GLU A 468 -2.28 -27.29 2.29
C GLU A 468 -1.82 -25.96 1.70
N LEU A 469 -0.72 -25.95 0.92
CA LEU A 469 -0.19 -24.76 0.27
C LEU A 469 -1.26 -24.00 -0.53
N GLU A 470 -2.07 -24.69 -1.31
CA GLU A 470 -3.15 -24.07 -2.09
C GLU A 470 -4.31 -23.58 -1.21
N GLY A 471 -4.52 -24.21 -0.07
CA GLY A 471 -5.63 -23.92 0.86
C GLY A 471 -5.40 -22.70 1.73
N PHE A 472 -4.14 -22.31 1.98
CA PHE A 472 -3.82 -21.14 2.82
C PHE A 472 -4.04 -19.79 2.14
N GLY A 473 -4.11 -19.72 0.80
CA GLY A 473 -4.23 -18.46 0.07
C GLY A 473 -2.99 -17.55 0.16
N LEU A 474 -1.88 -18.07 0.69
CA LEU A 474 -0.65 -17.29 0.94
C LEU A 474 0.23 -17.12 -0.29
N VAL A 475 0.17 -18.05 -1.24
CA VAL A 475 1.00 -18.09 -2.45
C VAL A 475 0.11 -18.24 -3.67
N GLU A 476 0.29 -17.40 -4.67
CA GLU A 476 -0.43 -17.53 -5.92
C GLU A 476 0.04 -18.77 -6.70
N ARG A 477 -0.86 -19.38 -7.48
CA ARG A 477 -0.52 -20.59 -8.26
C ARG A 477 0.66 -20.40 -9.20
N LYS A 478 0.78 -19.23 -9.81
CA LYS A 478 1.90 -18.89 -10.72
C LYS A 478 3.26 -18.90 -10.03
N ASP A 479 3.29 -18.64 -8.71
CA ASP A 479 4.51 -18.51 -7.91
C ASP A 479 4.85 -19.79 -7.13
N MET A 480 3.94 -20.79 -7.10
CA MET A 480 4.14 -22.03 -6.34
C MET A 480 5.32 -22.87 -6.81
N ASP A 481 5.62 -22.81 -8.09
CA ASP A 481 6.69 -23.58 -8.73
C ASP A 481 7.93 -22.74 -9.06
N ARG A 482 7.93 -21.42 -8.76
CA ARG A 482 9.08 -20.52 -8.96
C ARG A 482 10.08 -20.67 -7.82
N PRO A 483 11.39 -20.60 -8.07
CA PRO A 483 12.42 -20.57 -7.03
C PRO A 483 12.20 -19.41 -6.06
N LEU A 484 12.43 -19.61 -4.75
CA LEU A 484 12.23 -18.57 -3.74
C LEU A 484 13.09 -17.32 -4.00
N ARG A 485 14.30 -17.48 -4.54
CA ARG A 485 15.18 -16.36 -4.91
C ARG A 485 14.53 -15.37 -5.91
N GLU A 486 13.59 -15.85 -6.73
CA GLU A 486 12.87 -15.04 -7.72
C GLU A 486 11.59 -14.40 -7.16
N LEU A 487 11.20 -14.77 -5.95
CA LEU A 487 10.06 -14.20 -5.27
C LEU A 487 10.43 -12.89 -4.57
N SER A 488 9.47 -11.98 -4.45
CA SER A 488 9.64 -10.77 -3.64
C SER A 488 9.82 -11.12 -2.16
N THR A 489 10.37 -10.19 -1.38
CA THR A 489 10.51 -10.36 0.09
C THR A 489 9.17 -10.67 0.76
N GLY A 490 8.09 -9.98 0.34
CA GLY A 490 6.75 -10.25 0.86
C GLY A 490 6.22 -11.65 0.48
N GLN A 491 6.46 -12.10 -0.76
CA GLN A 491 6.08 -13.44 -1.19
C GLN A 491 6.85 -14.52 -0.40
N ARG A 492 8.17 -14.37 -0.23
CA ARG A 492 8.98 -15.29 0.61
C ARG A 492 8.46 -15.35 2.04
N ARG A 493 8.12 -14.19 2.63
CA ARG A 493 7.57 -14.11 3.98
C ARG A 493 6.23 -14.85 4.11
N ARG A 494 5.37 -14.74 3.10
CA ARG A 494 4.11 -15.51 3.01
C ARG A 494 4.36 -17.02 2.95
N VAL A 495 5.37 -17.46 2.20
CA VAL A 495 5.76 -18.89 2.15
C VAL A 495 6.19 -19.37 3.53
N VAL A 496 7.06 -18.63 4.23
CA VAL A 496 7.54 -19.01 5.58
C VAL A 496 6.38 -19.04 6.58
N LEU A 497 5.50 -18.04 6.56
CA LEU A 497 4.30 -18.03 7.40
C LEU A 497 3.45 -19.28 7.15
N GLY A 498 3.22 -19.64 5.88
CA GLY A 498 2.50 -20.87 5.53
C GLY A 498 3.19 -22.15 6.05
N MET A 499 4.52 -22.22 5.94
CA MET A 499 5.29 -23.34 6.48
C MET A 499 5.17 -23.45 8.01
N LEU A 500 5.20 -22.32 8.72
CA LEU A 500 5.03 -22.31 10.18
C LEU A 500 3.61 -22.75 10.57
N VAL A 501 2.59 -22.28 9.88
CA VAL A 501 1.20 -22.68 10.12
C VAL A 501 0.98 -24.17 9.78
N ALA A 502 1.59 -24.66 8.70
CA ALA A 502 1.49 -26.08 8.30
C ALA A 502 2.10 -27.05 9.34
N GLN A 503 3.10 -26.59 10.11
CA GLN A 503 3.66 -27.37 11.23
C GLN A 503 2.73 -27.45 12.45
N ALA A 504 1.61 -26.74 12.43
CA ALA A 504 0.59 -26.73 13.48
C ALA A 504 1.17 -26.49 14.90
N PRO A 505 1.87 -25.36 15.15
CA PRO A 505 2.38 -25.07 16.47
C PRO A 505 1.23 -24.70 17.43
N GLU A 506 1.40 -24.99 18.72
CA GLU A 506 0.47 -24.59 19.77
C GLU A 506 0.60 -23.09 20.09
N VAL A 507 1.80 -22.53 19.90
CA VAL A 507 2.10 -21.09 20.05
C VAL A 507 2.79 -20.57 18.81
N LEU A 508 2.20 -19.54 18.19
CA LEU A 508 2.77 -18.84 17.05
C LEU A 508 3.20 -17.43 17.48
N LEU A 509 4.48 -17.14 17.32
CA LEU A 509 5.07 -15.83 17.56
C LEU A 509 5.27 -15.14 16.22
N LEU A 510 4.81 -13.88 16.10
CA LEU A 510 4.84 -13.11 14.87
C LEU A 510 5.57 -11.78 15.11
N ASP A 511 6.72 -11.58 14.49
CA ASP A 511 7.45 -10.30 14.55
C ASP A 511 7.14 -9.45 13.32
N GLU A 512 6.47 -8.33 13.55
CA GLU A 512 6.01 -7.37 12.53
C GLU A 512 5.31 -8.07 11.35
N PRO A 513 4.24 -8.85 11.58
CA PRO A 513 3.66 -9.73 10.57
C PRO A 513 3.05 -8.97 9.38
N THR A 514 2.71 -7.70 9.55
CA THR A 514 2.12 -6.85 8.51
C THR A 514 3.15 -6.13 7.64
N ASN A 515 4.44 -6.15 8.00
CA ASN A 515 5.47 -5.51 7.20
C ASN A 515 5.70 -6.24 5.87
N HIS A 516 5.90 -5.49 4.81
CA HIS A 516 6.18 -6.00 3.46
C HIS A 516 5.06 -6.86 2.83
N ILE A 517 3.83 -6.76 3.32
CA ILE A 517 2.65 -7.36 2.68
C ILE A 517 1.67 -6.26 2.25
N SER A 518 0.78 -6.57 1.30
CA SER A 518 -0.22 -5.59 0.84
C SER A 518 -1.22 -5.26 1.96
N LEU A 519 -1.83 -4.08 1.87
CA LEU A 519 -2.84 -3.63 2.83
C LEU A 519 -4.02 -4.62 2.96
N ALA A 520 -4.49 -5.17 1.83
CA ALA A 520 -5.56 -6.17 1.81
C ALA A 520 -5.15 -7.45 2.54
N LEU A 521 -3.94 -7.96 2.27
CA LEU A 521 -3.42 -9.16 2.91
C LEU A 521 -3.18 -8.96 4.41
N ALA A 522 -2.74 -7.78 4.82
CA ALA A 522 -2.55 -7.46 6.23
C ALA A 522 -3.89 -7.40 7.00
N GLU A 523 -5.00 -7.00 6.34
CA GLU A 523 -6.35 -7.09 6.91
C GLU A 523 -6.80 -8.54 7.07
N GLU A 524 -6.64 -9.35 6.02
CA GLU A 524 -6.96 -10.77 6.06
C GLU A 524 -6.13 -11.50 7.13
N LEU A 525 -4.85 -11.13 7.28
CA LEU A 525 -3.98 -11.67 8.33
C LEU A 525 -4.48 -11.31 9.73
N GLY A 526 -4.88 -10.05 9.95
CA GLY A 526 -5.46 -9.62 11.23
C GLY A 526 -6.75 -10.36 11.57
N GLU A 527 -7.65 -10.55 10.60
CA GLU A 527 -8.88 -11.33 10.76
C GLU A 527 -8.55 -12.83 11.05
N ALA A 528 -7.59 -13.40 10.33
CA ALA A 528 -7.14 -14.78 10.52
C ALA A 528 -6.51 -15.00 11.90
N ILE A 529 -5.67 -14.07 12.38
CA ILE A 529 -5.11 -14.08 13.74
C ILE A 529 -6.23 -14.07 14.78
N GLY A 530 -7.24 -13.21 14.61
CA GLY A 530 -8.36 -13.07 15.54
C GLY A 530 -9.22 -14.33 15.66
N THR A 531 -9.36 -15.09 14.57
CA THR A 531 -10.20 -16.30 14.48
C THR A 531 -9.43 -17.60 14.69
N ALA A 532 -8.10 -17.58 14.66
CA ALA A 532 -7.27 -18.77 14.83
C ALA A 532 -7.49 -19.44 16.20
N PRO A 533 -7.53 -20.77 16.29
CA PRO A 533 -7.79 -21.48 17.56
C PRO A 533 -6.59 -21.51 18.51
N GLY A 534 -5.33 -21.37 18.00
CA GLY A 534 -4.09 -21.46 18.79
C GLY A 534 -3.73 -20.19 19.55
N THR A 535 -2.66 -20.27 20.32
CA THR A 535 -2.07 -19.10 21.01
C THR A 535 -1.24 -18.29 20.04
N ILE A 536 -1.46 -16.98 19.98
CA ILE A 536 -0.68 -16.09 19.11
C ILE A 536 -0.14 -14.92 19.93
N VAL A 537 1.16 -14.66 19.79
CA VAL A 537 1.83 -13.46 20.31
C VAL A 537 2.37 -12.70 19.11
N ALA A 538 1.87 -11.51 18.85
CA ALA A 538 2.31 -10.66 17.74
C ALA A 538 3.01 -9.41 18.31
N ALA A 539 4.16 -9.07 17.76
CA ALA A 539 4.78 -7.77 17.97
C ALA A 539 4.50 -6.90 16.74
N SER A 540 3.93 -5.71 16.94
CA SER A 540 3.69 -4.81 15.83
C SER A 540 3.60 -3.36 16.27
N HIS A 541 4.04 -2.47 15.37
CA HIS A 541 3.82 -1.03 15.46
C HIS A 541 2.65 -0.56 14.56
N ASP A 542 2.03 -1.46 13.79
CA ASP A 542 0.89 -1.17 12.93
C ASP A 542 -0.30 -0.64 13.75
N ARG A 543 -0.70 0.62 13.51
CA ARG A 543 -1.78 1.31 14.21
C ARG A 543 -3.12 0.63 14.01
N TRP A 544 -3.38 0.20 12.77
CA TRP A 544 -4.62 -0.47 12.44
C TRP A 544 -4.73 -1.81 13.16
N LEU A 545 -3.65 -2.62 13.21
CA LEU A 545 -3.62 -3.87 13.94
C LEU A 545 -3.87 -3.63 15.45
N ARG A 546 -3.25 -2.59 16.04
CA ARG A 546 -3.48 -2.19 17.44
C ARG A 546 -4.94 -1.81 17.71
N ARG A 547 -5.54 -1.02 16.81
CA ARG A 547 -6.94 -0.55 16.95
C ARG A 547 -7.96 -1.67 16.79
N THR A 548 -7.70 -2.63 15.91
CA THR A 548 -8.59 -3.76 15.63
C THR A 548 -8.34 -4.97 16.51
N TRP A 549 -7.28 -4.95 17.31
CA TRP A 549 -6.91 -6.08 18.17
C TRP A 549 -7.94 -6.35 19.26
N ARG A 550 -8.35 -7.61 19.37
CA ARG A 550 -9.37 -8.05 20.36
C ARG A 550 -8.80 -8.85 21.53
N GLY A 551 -7.46 -8.99 21.59
CA GLY A 551 -6.76 -9.73 22.63
C GLY A 551 -6.15 -8.83 23.71
N ALA A 552 -5.31 -9.41 24.56
CA ALA A 552 -4.49 -8.67 25.52
C ALA A 552 -3.41 -7.85 24.79
N VAL A 553 -3.02 -6.72 25.41
CA VAL A 553 -1.92 -5.88 24.94
C VAL A 553 -0.87 -5.76 26.02
N LEU A 554 0.38 -5.95 25.65
CA LEU A 554 1.56 -5.70 26.49
C LEU A 554 2.34 -4.54 25.89
N ASP A 555 2.41 -3.43 26.60
CA ASP A 555 3.23 -2.30 26.19
C ASP A 555 4.62 -2.39 26.84
N LEU A 556 5.67 -2.38 26.00
CA LEU A 556 7.06 -2.41 26.46
C LEU A 556 7.58 -0.98 26.60
N PRO A 557 7.97 -0.54 27.80
CA PRO A 557 8.56 0.77 27.98
C PRO A 557 9.88 0.89 27.19
N GLY A 558 10.14 2.05 26.62
CA GLY A 558 11.42 2.32 25.95
C GLY A 558 12.60 2.12 26.90
N THR A 559 13.75 1.69 26.38
CA THR A 559 14.96 1.33 27.14
C THR A 559 15.60 2.48 27.95
N GLY A 560 14.96 3.66 28.04
CA GLY A 560 15.44 4.85 28.75
C GLY A 560 14.66 5.25 30.02
N GLY A 561 13.57 4.51 30.40
CA GLY A 561 12.78 4.83 31.58
C GLY A 561 13.09 3.90 32.78
N PRO A 562 12.99 4.36 34.05
CA PRO A 562 13.11 3.49 35.19
C PRO A 562 12.01 2.43 35.13
N ALA A 563 12.40 1.16 35.36
CA ALA A 563 11.48 0.03 35.42
C ALA A 563 10.38 0.30 36.48
N ALA A 564 9.13 0.40 36.05
CA ALA A 564 7.95 0.48 36.90
C ALA A 564 7.62 -0.91 37.49
#